data_6627631b55f144f368bbf1494554bf6a
#
_entry.id   6627631b55f144f368bbf1494554bf6a
#
_cell.length_a   1.000
_cell.length_b   1.000
_cell.length_c   1.000
_cell.angle_alpha   90.00
_cell.angle_beta   90.00
_cell.angle_gamma   90.00
#
_symmetry.space_group_name_H-M   'P 1'
#
loop_
_entity.id
_entity.type
_entity.pdbx_description
1 polymer ?
#
loop_
_entity_poly.entity_id
_entity_poly.type
_entity_poly.pdbx_seq_one_letter_code
_entity_poly.pdbx_strand_id
1 'polypeptide(L)'
;IWSSMAALFLFLSYFGTDQSQVQRYISGRSIKESRLGLIMNGIMKVPLQFFILFLGVLVFLFYQNSRAPIFFNDQVKMELAASELSEEFYELDKNYNKLIDDKLLTHANLVQAKRDKNTSELNRLKEEVYGLHLEEKAIRADVKGLIEKLDRGLESNDKDYVFISFILHHLPHG
;
A
#
# COMPACT_ATOMS: atom_id res chain seq x y z
N ILE A 1 -21.25 -20.64 -8.50
CA ILE A 1 -20.98 -21.57 -9.63
C ILE A 1 -20.14 -20.85 -10.70
N TRP A 2 -20.54 -19.70 -11.23
CA TRP A 2 -19.79 -18.97 -12.27
C TRP A 2 -18.39 -18.54 -11.80
N SER A 3 -18.25 -18.07 -10.58
CA SER A 3 -16.95 -17.69 -9.99
C SER A 3 -16.00 -18.88 -9.85
N SER A 4 -16.53 -20.04 -9.48
CA SER A 4 -15.74 -21.28 -9.37
C SER A 4 -15.27 -21.78 -10.74
N MET A 5 -16.12 -21.66 -11.76
CA MET A 5 -15.74 -22.00 -13.14
C MET A 5 -14.68 -21.05 -13.67
N ALA A 6 -14.84 -19.74 -13.47
CA ALA A 6 -13.83 -18.75 -13.85
C ALA A 6 -12.49 -19.00 -13.15
N ALA A 7 -12.49 -19.30 -11.85
CA ALA A 7 -11.30 -19.66 -11.11
C ALA A 7 -10.63 -20.93 -11.66
N LEU A 8 -11.41 -21.96 -12.03
CA LEU A 8 -10.88 -23.18 -12.60
C LEU A 8 -10.18 -22.93 -13.95
N PHE A 9 -10.76 -22.10 -14.82
CA PHE A 9 -10.13 -21.73 -16.10
C PHE A 9 -8.85 -20.91 -15.89
N LEU A 10 -8.84 -19.97 -14.92
CA LEU A 10 -7.65 -19.22 -14.55
C LEU A 10 -6.53 -20.13 -14.03
N PHE A 11 -6.87 -21.10 -13.16
CA PHE A 11 -5.88 -22.07 -12.67
C PHE A 11 -5.36 -22.99 -13.77
N LEU A 12 -6.22 -23.47 -14.67
CA LEU A 12 -5.81 -24.29 -15.81
C LEU A 12 -4.90 -23.50 -16.77
N SER A 13 -5.22 -22.23 -17.04
CA SER A 13 -4.36 -21.36 -17.83
C SER A 13 -3.01 -21.16 -17.15
N TYR A 14 -2.98 -20.81 -15.88
CA TYR A 14 -1.75 -20.56 -15.14
C TYR A 14 -0.84 -21.79 -15.03
N PHE A 15 -1.40 -22.96 -14.71
CA PHE A 15 -0.63 -24.20 -14.54
C PHE A 15 -0.38 -24.97 -15.82
N GLY A 16 -1.18 -24.77 -16.86
CA GLY A 16 -1.10 -25.56 -18.10
C GLY A 16 -0.48 -24.83 -19.28
N THR A 17 -0.55 -23.51 -19.35
CA THR A 17 -0.11 -22.75 -20.52
C THR A 17 1.00 -21.73 -20.23
N ASP A 18 1.19 -21.35 -18.97
CA ASP A 18 2.30 -20.45 -18.60
C ASP A 18 3.63 -21.18 -18.75
N GLN A 19 4.40 -20.77 -19.77
CA GLN A 19 5.69 -21.39 -20.10
C GLN A 19 6.66 -21.38 -18.91
N SER A 20 6.65 -20.35 -18.10
CA SER A 20 7.55 -20.23 -16.94
C SER A 20 7.23 -21.24 -15.85
N GLN A 21 5.96 -21.60 -15.68
CA GLN A 21 5.51 -22.63 -14.74
C GLN A 21 5.73 -24.03 -15.30
N VAL A 22 5.31 -24.28 -16.55
CA VAL A 22 5.43 -25.58 -17.21
C VAL A 22 6.90 -25.98 -17.33
N GLN A 23 7.80 -25.08 -17.68
CA GLN A 23 9.22 -25.33 -17.80
C GLN A 23 9.85 -25.83 -16.48
N ARG A 24 9.39 -25.34 -15.33
CA ARG A 24 9.84 -25.82 -14.01
C ARG A 24 9.46 -27.29 -13.76
N TYR A 25 8.35 -27.75 -14.32
CA TYR A 25 7.89 -29.13 -14.14
C TYR A 25 8.57 -30.10 -15.10
N ILE A 26 8.92 -29.63 -16.31
CA ILE A 26 9.53 -30.45 -17.36
C ILE A 26 11.06 -30.54 -17.21
N SER A 27 11.69 -29.54 -16.59
CA SER A 27 13.16 -29.49 -16.44
C SER A 27 13.73 -30.48 -15.42
N GLY A 28 12.90 -31.18 -14.65
CA GLY A 28 13.34 -32.23 -13.74
C GLY A 28 13.90 -33.44 -14.48
N ARG A 29 15.05 -33.98 -14.03
CA ARG A 29 15.70 -35.16 -14.63
C ARG A 29 14.87 -36.44 -14.46
N SER A 30 13.90 -36.44 -13.56
CA SER A 30 13.01 -37.57 -13.30
C SER A 30 11.62 -37.08 -12.87
N ILE A 31 10.60 -37.94 -13.06
CA ILE A 31 9.22 -37.68 -12.59
C ILE A 31 9.18 -37.46 -11.07
N LYS A 32 10.04 -38.13 -10.31
CA LYS A 32 10.15 -37.95 -8.85
C LYS A 32 10.65 -36.56 -8.47
N GLU A 33 11.66 -36.06 -9.17
CA GLU A 33 12.18 -34.68 -8.96
C GLU A 33 11.14 -33.63 -9.32
N SER A 34 10.44 -33.77 -10.44
CA SER A 34 9.36 -32.88 -10.85
C SER A 34 8.21 -32.83 -9.82
N ARG A 35 7.78 -34.01 -9.30
CA ARG A 35 6.77 -34.09 -8.24
C ARG A 35 7.26 -33.45 -6.94
N LEU A 36 8.50 -33.71 -6.53
CA LEU A 36 9.09 -33.12 -5.33
C LEU A 36 9.17 -31.59 -5.46
N GLY A 37 9.60 -31.08 -6.62
CA GLY A 37 9.66 -29.66 -6.92
C GLY A 37 8.29 -28.97 -6.82
N LEU A 38 7.22 -29.63 -7.32
CA LEU A 38 5.84 -29.15 -7.21
C LEU A 38 5.37 -29.06 -5.74
N ILE A 39 5.63 -30.13 -4.96
CA ILE A 39 5.27 -30.16 -3.55
C ILE A 39 6.02 -29.08 -2.77
N MET A 40 7.33 -28.96 -2.99
CA MET A 40 8.17 -27.93 -2.35
C MET A 40 7.70 -26.52 -2.72
N ASN A 41 7.37 -26.28 -3.99
CA ASN A 41 6.82 -24.99 -4.43
C ASN A 41 5.50 -24.67 -3.71
N GLY A 42 4.59 -25.64 -3.59
CA GLY A 42 3.33 -25.47 -2.85
C GLY A 42 3.56 -25.16 -1.37
N ILE A 43 4.43 -25.95 -0.70
CA ILE A 43 4.76 -25.78 0.72
C ILE A 43 5.42 -24.41 0.98
N MET A 44 6.31 -23.96 0.11
CA MET A 44 7.02 -22.69 0.30
C MET A 44 6.18 -21.48 -0.11
N LYS A 45 5.40 -21.61 -1.18
CA LYS A 45 4.62 -20.48 -1.73
C LYS A 45 3.52 -20.00 -0.78
N VAL A 46 2.83 -20.92 -0.10
CA VAL A 46 1.73 -20.55 0.80
C VAL A 46 2.23 -19.76 2.01
N PRO A 47 3.22 -20.21 2.80
CA PRO A 47 3.76 -19.40 3.90
C PRO A 47 4.38 -18.08 3.43
N LEU A 48 5.10 -18.09 2.30
CA LEU A 48 5.69 -16.88 1.74
C LEU A 48 4.62 -15.84 1.37
N GLN A 49 3.50 -16.27 0.79
CA GLN A 49 2.39 -15.39 0.47
C GLN A 49 1.78 -14.76 1.72
N PHE A 50 1.59 -15.54 2.79
CA PHE A 50 1.14 -15.00 4.09
C PHE A 50 2.13 -13.99 4.65
N PHE A 51 3.43 -14.27 4.55
CA PHE A 51 4.46 -13.37 5.04
C PHE A 51 4.47 -12.04 4.28
N ILE A 52 4.34 -12.07 2.96
CA ILE A 52 4.26 -10.86 2.12
C ILE A 52 3.01 -10.03 2.47
N LEU A 53 1.85 -10.68 2.62
CA LEU A 53 0.62 -10.00 3.04
C LEU A 53 0.76 -9.41 4.45
N PHE A 54 1.38 -10.12 5.37
CA PHE A 54 1.65 -9.64 6.72
C PHE A 54 2.56 -8.42 6.73
N LEU A 55 3.62 -8.41 5.90
CA LEU A 55 4.47 -7.22 5.73
C LEU A 55 3.66 -6.02 5.21
N GLY A 56 2.75 -6.23 4.26
CA GLY A 56 1.85 -5.17 3.79
C GLY A 56 1.00 -4.57 4.92
N VAL A 57 0.46 -5.42 5.79
CA VAL A 57 -0.29 -4.97 6.98
C VAL A 57 0.61 -4.21 7.96
N LEU A 58 1.85 -4.65 8.18
CA LEU A 58 2.79 -3.94 9.06
C LEU A 58 3.14 -2.56 8.52
N VAL A 59 3.40 -2.40 7.22
CA VAL A 59 3.66 -1.09 6.59
C VAL A 59 2.43 -0.19 6.69
N PHE A 60 1.23 -0.73 6.49
CA PHE A 60 0.00 0.03 6.67
C PHE A 60 -0.15 0.53 8.12
N LEU A 61 0.04 -0.34 9.12
CA LEU A 61 -0.01 0.05 10.54
C LEU A 61 1.07 1.07 10.91
N PHE A 62 2.26 0.96 10.31
CA PHE A 62 3.33 1.93 10.48
C PHE A 62 2.87 3.32 10.04
N TYR A 63 2.34 3.47 8.81
CA TYR A 63 1.87 4.76 8.30
C TYR A 63 0.59 5.28 8.96
N GLN A 64 -0.15 4.44 9.67
CA GLN A 64 -1.24 4.93 10.55
C GLN A 64 -0.72 5.62 11.82
N ASN A 65 0.47 5.26 12.30
CA ASN A 65 1.06 5.78 13.54
C ASN A 65 2.30 6.68 13.29
N SER A 66 2.62 6.95 12.04
CA SER A 66 3.72 7.82 11.62
C SER A 66 3.29 8.76 10.51
N ARG A 67 4.10 9.78 10.25
CA ARG A 67 3.80 10.74 9.18
C ARG A 67 3.93 10.07 7.81
N ALA A 68 2.80 9.79 7.17
CA ALA A 68 2.78 9.39 5.77
C ALA A 68 3.05 10.62 4.89
N PRO A 69 3.81 10.51 3.78
CA PRO A 69 3.96 11.61 2.84
C PRO A 69 2.64 11.87 2.10
N ILE A 70 2.42 13.11 1.64
CA ILE A 70 1.25 13.49 0.85
C ILE A 70 1.14 12.67 -0.45
N PHE A 71 2.28 12.31 -1.02
CA PHE A 71 2.42 11.48 -2.21
C PHE A 71 3.68 10.61 -2.10
N PHE A 72 3.61 9.32 -2.43
CA PHE A 72 4.70 8.37 -2.19
C PHE A 72 5.78 8.36 -3.29
N ASN A 73 5.50 8.90 -4.46
CA ASN A 73 6.50 9.04 -5.52
C ASN A 73 7.25 10.37 -5.39
N ASP A 74 8.49 10.31 -4.90
CA ASP A 74 9.33 11.49 -4.68
C ASP A 74 9.69 12.22 -5.96
N GLN A 75 9.85 11.52 -7.08
CA GLN A 75 10.13 12.14 -8.37
C GLN A 75 8.98 13.06 -8.81
N VAL A 76 7.74 12.59 -8.70
CA VAL A 76 6.55 13.39 -9.02
C VAL A 76 6.42 14.60 -8.10
N LYS A 77 6.74 14.45 -6.80
CA LYS A 77 6.77 15.59 -5.86
C LYS A 77 7.79 16.65 -6.27
N MET A 78 8.99 16.23 -6.67
CA MET A 78 10.03 17.15 -7.13
C MET A 78 9.62 17.88 -8.41
N GLU A 79 8.97 17.18 -9.34
CA GLU A 79 8.49 17.79 -10.58
C GLU A 79 7.34 18.78 -10.34
N LEU A 80 6.40 18.48 -9.43
CA LEU A 80 5.37 19.43 -8.99
C LEU A 80 5.98 20.66 -8.33
N ALA A 81 6.94 20.47 -7.42
CA ALA A 81 7.62 21.56 -6.72
C ALA A 81 8.44 22.46 -7.66
N ALA A 82 8.87 21.93 -8.82
CA ALA A 82 9.62 22.68 -9.84
C ALA A 82 8.69 23.24 -10.96
N SER A 83 7.39 23.06 -10.87
CA SER A 83 6.41 23.47 -11.87
C SER A 83 5.78 24.83 -11.54
N GLU A 84 4.99 25.36 -12.48
CA GLU A 84 4.13 26.53 -12.27
C GLU A 84 3.00 26.30 -11.25
N LEU A 85 2.72 25.03 -10.88
CA LEU A 85 1.75 24.64 -9.85
C LEU A 85 2.38 24.50 -8.46
N SER A 86 3.63 24.89 -8.28
CA SER A 86 4.38 24.74 -7.02
C SER A 86 3.71 25.44 -5.84
N GLU A 87 3.12 26.63 -6.03
CA GLU A 87 2.44 27.35 -4.94
C GLU A 87 1.21 26.57 -4.45
N GLU A 88 0.37 26.08 -5.37
CA GLU A 88 -0.80 25.25 -5.03
C GLU A 88 -0.36 23.96 -4.33
N PHE A 89 0.71 23.33 -4.81
CA PHE A 89 1.24 22.12 -4.20
C PHE A 89 1.76 22.36 -2.77
N TYR A 90 2.52 23.44 -2.53
CA TYR A 90 3.04 23.75 -1.19
C TYR A 90 1.92 24.10 -0.20
N GLU A 91 0.85 24.74 -0.65
CA GLU A 91 -0.32 25.01 0.18
C GLU A 91 -1.02 23.70 0.59
N LEU A 92 -1.23 22.77 -0.35
CA LEU A 92 -1.78 21.45 -0.06
C LEU A 92 -0.87 20.64 0.87
N ASP A 93 0.44 20.65 0.66
CA ASP A 93 1.41 19.95 1.51
C ASP A 93 1.41 20.49 2.94
N LYS A 94 1.32 21.81 3.11
CA LYS A 94 1.22 22.45 4.42
C LYS A 94 -0.07 22.05 5.15
N ASN A 95 -1.20 22.07 4.45
CA ASN A 95 -2.50 21.68 5.00
C ASN A 95 -2.51 20.18 5.35
N TYR A 96 -1.93 19.36 4.49
CA TYR A 96 -1.76 17.92 4.73
C TYR A 96 -0.92 17.64 5.97
N ASN A 97 0.23 18.30 6.12
CA ASN A 97 1.10 18.10 7.29
C ASN A 97 0.39 18.45 8.59
N LYS A 98 -0.38 19.54 8.62
CA LYS A 98 -1.21 19.89 9.78
C LYS A 98 -2.26 18.83 10.08
N LEU A 99 -2.97 18.37 9.05
CA LEU A 99 -3.97 17.31 9.18
C LEU A 99 -3.36 16.01 9.74
N ILE A 100 -2.18 15.63 9.29
CA ILE A 100 -1.48 14.44 9.80
C ILE A 100 -1.12 14.60 11.28
N ASP A 101 -0.69 15.78 11.72
CA ASP A 101 -0.42 16.04 13.14
C ASP A 101 -1.68 15.89 14.00
N ASP A 102 -2.79 16.47 13.56
CA ASP A 102 -4.09 16.35 14.24
C ASP A 102 -4.55 14.87 14.27
N LYS A 103 -4.37 14.15 13.18
CA LYS A 103 -4.69 12.72 13.08
C LYS A 103 -3.85 11.87 14.03
N LEU A 104 -2.55 12.09 14.12
CA LEU A 104 -1.67 11.37 15.04
C LEU A 104 -2.03 11.64 16.50
N LEU A 105 -2.37 12.89 16.85
CA LEU A 105 -2.82 13.26 18.18
C LEU A 105 -4.15 12.56 18.52
N THR A 106 -5.11 12.58 17.60
CA THR A 106 -6.42 11.94 17.79
C THR A 106 -6.28 10.42 17.93
N HIS A 107 -5.36 9.78 17.16
CA HIS A 107 -5.05 8.37 17.32
C HIS A 107 -4.44 8.06 18.70
N ALA A 108 -3.52 8.89 19.21
CA ALA A 108 -2.96 8.71 20.54
C ALA A 108 -4.05 8.80 21.63
N ASN A 109 -4.95 9.77 21.52
CA ASN A 109 -6.09 9.93 22.43
C ASN A 109 -7.06 8.74 22.34
N LEU A 110 -7.29 8.20 21.14
CA LEU A 110 -8.14 7.02 20.95
C LEU A 110 -7.54 5.78 21.63
N VAL A 111 -6.23 5.58 21.54
CA VAL A 111 -5.54 4.49 22.24
C VAL A 111 -5.68 4.66 23.76
N GLN A 112 -5.54 5.90 24.27
CA GLN A 112 -5.70 6.19 25.70
C GLN A 112 -7.15 5.94 26.17
N ALA A 113 -8.15 6.46 25.44
CA ALA A 113 -9.57 6.23 25.76
C ALA A 113 -9.93 4.73 25.79
N LYS A 114 -9.30 3.95 24.90
CA LYS A 114 -9.45 2.48 24.87
C LYS A 114 -8.85 1.82 26.12
N ARG A 115 -7.69 2.27 26.58
CA ARG A 115 -7.04 1.77 27.82
C ARG A 115 -7.88 2.11 29.04
N ASP A 116 -8.45 3.31 29.08
CA ASP A 116 -9.28 3.81 30.18
C ASP A 116 -10.71 3.24 30.14
N LYS A 117 -11.04 2.42 29.13
CA LYS A 117 -12.37 1.84 28.89
C LYS A 117 -13.49 2.89 28.82
N ASN A 118 -13.16 4.11 28.40
CA ASN A 118 -14.13 5.19 28.23
C ASN A 118 -14.84 5.05 26.88
N THR A 119 -15.97 4.36 26.86
CA THR A 119 -16.73 4.04 25.65
C THR A 119 -17.29 5.29 24.95
N SER A 120 -17.72 6.31 25.71
CA SER A 120 -18.27 7.54 25.17
C SER A 120 -17.18 8.30 24.36
N GLU A 121 -16.05 8.53 25.01
CA GLU A 121 -14.90 9.21 24.38
C GLU A 121 -14.34 8.42 23.21
N LEU A 122 -14.29 7.08 23.33
CA LEU A 122 -13.85 6.20 22.25
C LEU A 122 -14.71 6.35 20.97
N ASN A 123 -16.04 6.46 21.13
CA ASN A 123 -16.94 6.63 19.99
C ASN A 123 -16.78 8.01 19.35
N ARG A 124 -16.67 9.07 20.16
CA ARG A 124 -16.40 10.43 19.66
C ARG A 124 -15.11 10.49 18.85
N LEU A 125 -14.01 9.95 19.39
CA LEU A 125 -12.71 9.95 18.73
C LEU A 125 -12.69 9.10 17.46
N LYS A 126 -13.46 8.02 17.36
CA LYS A 126 -13.62 7.25 16.13
C LYS A 126 -14.26 8.07 15.01
N GLU A 127 -15.30 8.82 15.31
CA GLU A 127 -15.94 9.71 14.34
C GLU A 127 -14.98 10.82 13.89
N GLU A 128 -14.20 11.37 14.81
CA GLU A 128 -13.19 12.39 14.52
C GLU A 128 -12.09 11.83 13.60
N VAL A 129 -11.54 10.64 13.91
CA VAL A 129 -10.56 9.94 13.03
C VAL A 129 -11.13 9.68 11.64
N TYR A 130 -12.41 9.30 11.56
CA TYR A 130 -13.06 9.08 10.28
C TYR A 130 -13.18 10.38 9.48
N GLY A 131 -13.55 11.50 10.12
CA GLY A 131 -13.56 12.82 9.49
C GLY A 131 -12.20 13.22 8.93
N LEU A 132 -11.13 13.12 9.76
CA LEU A 132 -9.76 13.39 9.35
C LEU A 132 -9.29 12.50 8.20
N HIS A 133 -9.74 11.25 8.16
CA HIS A 133 -9.43 10.34 7.03
C HIS A 133 -10.11 10.79 5.73
N LEU A 134 -11.33 11.31 5.78
CA LEU A 134 -12.00 11.84 4.60
C LEU A 134 -11.31 13.11 4.08
N GLU A 135 -10.88 14.00 4.97
CA GLU A 135 -10.11 15.20 4.61
C GLU A 135 -8.75 14.83 4.01
N GLU A 136 -8.04 13.86 4.58
CA GLU A 136 -6.80 13.32 4.01
C GLU A 136 -7.01 12.83 2.58
N LYS A 137 -8.08 12.08 2.36
CA LYS A 137 -8.41 11.55 1.04
C LYS A 137 -8.73 12.67 0.04
N ALA A 138 -9.38 13.74 0.48
CA ALA A 138 -9.68 14.90 -0.36
C ALA A 138 -8.39 15.62 -0.77
N ILE A 139 -7.51 15.95 0.17
CA ILE A 139 -6.22 16.60 -0.12
C ILE A 139 -5.38 15.76 -1.09
N ARG A 140 -5.31 14.44 -0.88
CA ARG A 140 -4.60 13.53 -1.80
C ARG A 140 -5.24 13.49 -3.20
N ALA A 141 -6.56 13.64 -3.31
CA ALA A 141 -7.25 13.74 -4.59
C ALA A 141 -6.92 15.06 -5.30
N ASP A 142 -6.82 16.16 -4.56
CA ASP A 142 -6.44 17.46 -5.11
C ASP A 142 -5.01 17.42 -5.66
N VAL A 143 -4.06 16.80 -4.93
CA VAL A 143 -2.68 16.60 -5.44
C VAL A 143 -2.66 15.77 -6.73
N LYS A 144 -3.48 14.71 -6.82
CA LYS A 144 -3.61 13.94 -8.07
C LYS A 144 -4.16 14.79 -9.20
N GLY A 145 -5.13 15.65 -8.91
CA GLY A 145 -5.65 16.63 -9.88
C GLY A 145 -4.57 17.61 -10.36
N LEU A 146 -3.64 18.04 -9.50
CA LEU A 146 -2.50 18.87 -9.92
C LEU A 146 -1.54 18.10 -10.85
N ILE A 147 -1.26 16.82 -10.53
CA ILE A 147 -0.41 15.96 -11.36
C ILE A 147 -1.01 15.81 -12.77
N GLU A 148 -2.32 15.58 -12.85
CA GLU A 148 -3.04 15.43 -14.11
C GLU A 148 -3.06 16.75 -14.91
N LYS A 149 -3.19 17.91 -14.25
CA LYS A 149 -3.11 19.24 -14.89
C LYS A 149 -1.73 19.53 -15.48
N LEU A 150 -0.67 18.97 -14.90
CA LEU A 150 0.69 19.20 -15.38
C LEU A 150 0.97 18.55 -16.75
N ASP A 151 0.15 17.59 -17.18
CA ASP A 151 0.15 16.90 -18.49
C ASP A 151 1.54 16.46 -19.00
N ARG A 152 2.43 16.06 -18.07
CA ARG A 152 3.79 15.58 -18.38
C ARG A 152 3.89 14.05 -18.44
N GLY A 153 2.75 13.35 -18.56
CA GLY A 153 2.73 11.89 -18.55
C GLY A 153 3.14 11.28 -17.20
N LEU A 154 3.03 12.04 -16.11
CA LEU A 154 3.34 11.60 -14.76
C LEU A 154 2.25 10.68 -14.22
N GLU A 155 2.66 9.65 -13.50
CA GLU A 155 1.73 8.70 -12.90
C GLU A 155 1.07 9.29 -11.66
N SER A 156 -0.27 9.47 -11.70
CA SER A 156 -1.06 9.96 -10.56
C SER A 156 -1.37 8.87 -9.52
N ASN A 157 -1.03 7.60 -9.79
CA ASN A 157 -1.20 6.48 -8.87
C ASN A 157 0.12 6.19 -8.14
N ASP A 158 0.15 6.44 -6.84
CA ASP A 158 1.33 6.26 -5.99
C ASP A 158 1.31 4.99 -5.12
N LYS A 159 0.31 4.11 -5.31
CA LYS A 159 0.13 2.92 -4.46
C LYS A 159 1.31 1.96 -4.52
N ASP A 160 1.90 1.81 -5.69
CA ASP A 160 3.03 0.91 -5.91
C ASP A 160 4.33 1.43 -5.27
N TYR A 161 4.37 2.74 -4.98
CA TYR A 161 5.52 3.41 -4.34
C TYR A 161 5.51 3.34 -2.81
N VAL A 162 4.39 2.97 -2.18
CA VAL A 162 4.26 2.93 -0.70
C VAL A 162 5.35 2.05 -0.07
N PHE A 163 5.53 0.84 -0.58
CA PHE A 163 6.50 -0.11 -0.04
C PHE A 163 7.94 0.31 -0.34
N ILE A 164 8.20 0.82 -1.54
CA ILE A 164 9.51 1.33 -1.95
C ILE A 164 9.90 2.54 -1.10
N SER A 165 8.99 3.48 -0.93
CA SER A 165 9.18 4.66 -0.07
C SER A 165 9.47 4.25 1.38
N PHE A 166 8.76 3.25 1.91
CA PHE A 166 9.03 2.72 3.24
C PHE A 166 10.46 2.18 3.37
N ILE A 167 10.92 1.39 2.40
CA ILE A 167 12.28 0.83 2.40
C ILE A 167 13.33 1.96 2.36
N LEU A 168 13.16 2.92 1.45
CA LEU A 168 14.15 3.97 1.22
C LEU A 168 14.29 4.94 2.39
N HIS A 169 13.19 5.23 3.11
CA HIS A 169 13.19 6.27 4.15
C HIS A 169 13.28 5.73 5.58
N HIS A 170 12.96 4.44 5.81
CA HIS A 170 12.82 3.91 7.16
C HIS A 170 13.69 2.69 7.45
N LEU A 171 14.27 2.03 6.42
CA LEU A 171 15.21 0.94 6.66
C LEU A 171 16.65 1.46 6.62
N PRO A 172 17.56 0.87 7.43
CA PRO A 172 18.96 1.21 7.40
C PRO A 172 19.55 0.87 6.02
N HIS A 173 20.31 1.80 5.47
CA HIS A 173 21.09 1.56 4.26
C HIS A 173 22.21 0.58 4.62
N GLY A 174 22.20 -0.61 3.98
CA GLY A 174 23.20 -1.66 4.17
C GLY A 174 24.53 -1.34 3.53
#